data_6655897c99d6ac4758e8cb755a870e6e
#
_entry.id   6655897c99d6ac4758e8cb755a870e6e
#
_cell.length_a   1.000
_cell.length_b   1.000
_cell.length_c   1.000
_cell.angle_alpha   90.00
_cell.angle_beta   90.00
_cell.angle_gamma   90.00
#
_symmetry.space_group_name_H-M   'P 1'
#
loop_
_entity.id
_entity.type
_entity.pdbx_description
1 polymer ?
#
loop_
_entity_poly.entity_id
_entity_poly.type
_entity_poly.pdbx_seq_one_letter_code
_entity_poly.pdbx_strand_id
1 'polypeptide(L)' 'MELGNQIKHYRNEGNLSQEALAEKVYVSRQTVSNWENDKSYPDVKSLLLLS' A
#
# COMPACT_ATOMS: atom_id res chain seq x y z
N MET A 1 11.07 6.54 8.87
CA MET A 1 9.63 6.41 9.07
C MET A 1 9.17 5.08 8.54
N GLU A 2 8.23 4.46 9.21
CA GLU A 2 7.90 3.08 8.91
C GLU A 2 6.56 2.94 8.17
N LEU A 3 6.31 3.87 7.26
CA LEU A 3 5.06 3.85 6.52
C LEU A 3 4.92 2.57 5.69
N GLY A 4 6.04 2.11 5.10
CA GLY A 4 6.01 0.88 4.33
C GLY A 4 5.58 -0.32 5.16
N ASN A 5 6.09 -0.42 6.39
CA ASN A 5 5.70 -1.49 7.30
C ASN A 5 4.24 -1.37 7.71
N GLN A 6 3.74 -0.16 7.88
CA GLN A 6 2.34 0.04 8.23
C GLN A 6 1.41 -0.36 7.08
N ILE A 7 1.79 -0.06 5.85
CA ILE A 7 1.02 -0.47 4.68
C ILE A 7 1.00 -2.00 4.58
N LYS A 8 2.14 -2.62 4.78
CA LYS A 8 2.24 -4.07 4.75
C LYS A 8 1.39 -4.70 5.86
N HIS A 9 1.42 -4.11 7.05
CA HIS A 9 0.62 -4.59 8.16
C HIS A 9 -0.87 -4.48 7.86
N TYR A 10 -1.30 -3.35 7.33
CA TYR A 10 -2.69 -3.14 6.94
C TYR A 10 -3.12 -4.20 5.92
N ARG A 11 -2.27 -4.45 4.93
CA ARG A 11 -2.56 -5.44 3.90
C ARG A 11 -2.71 -6.84 4.49
N ASN A 12 -1.79 -7.21 5.37
CA ASN A 12 -1.80 -8.54 6.00
C ASN A 12 -3.00 -8.72 6.92
N GLU A 13 -3.40 -7.67 7.63
CA GLU A 13 -4.57 -7.71 8.49
C GLU A 13 -5.83 -8.00 7.70
N GLY A 14 -5.92 -7.50 6.47
CA GLY A 14 -7.05 -7.76 5.60
C GLY A 14 -6.89 -9.01 4.74
N ASN A 15 -5.82 -9.77 4.92
CA ASN A 15 -5.51 -10.95 4.12
C ASN A 15 -5.41 -10.61 2.63
N LEU A 16 -4.86 -9.43 2.31
CA LEU A 16 -4.76 -8.96 0.94
C LEU A 16 -3.37 -9.25 0.38
N SER A 17 -3.32 -9.65 -0.90
CA SER A 17 -2.05 -9.68 -1.63
C SER A 17 -1.70 -8.25 -2.03
N GLN A 18 -0.45 -8.04 -2.48
CA GLN A 18 -0.06 -6.73 -3.00
C GLN A 18 -0.94 -6.34 -4.18
N GLU A 19 -1.25 -7.30 -5.05
CA GLU A 19 -2.10 -7.05 -6.20
C GLU A 19 -3.52 -6.66 -5.78
N ALA A 20 -4.07 -7.35 -4.79
CA ALA A 20 -5.41 -7.04 -4.31
C ALA A 20 -5.47 -5.64 -3.69
N LEU A 21 -4.46 -5.28 -2.91
CA LEU A 21 -4.40 -3.94 -2.35
C LEU A 21 -4.27 -2.88 -3.45
N ALA A 22 -3.44 -3.17 -4.45
CA ALA A 22 -3.26 -2.24 -5.57
C ALA A 22 -4.57 -1.97 -6.28
N GLU A 23 -5.37 -3.00 -6.51
CA GLU A 23 -6.68 -2.84 -7.14
C GLU A 23 -7.62 -2.01 -6.26
N LYS A 24 -7.54 -2.22 -4.94
CA LYS A 24 -8.40 -1.51 -4.01
C LYS A 24 -8.14 -0.01 -4.00
N VAL A 25 -6.88 0.38 -4.19
CA VAL A 25 -6.50 1.80 -4.15
C VAL A 25 -6.15 2.35 -5.55
N TYR A 26 -6.48 1.59 -6.59
CA TYR A 26 -6.37 2.03 -7.98
C TYR A 26 -4.94 2.38 -8.39
N VAL A 27 -3.98 1.55 -8.00
CA VAL A 27 -2.57 1.71 -8.41
C VAL A 27 -2.06 0.36 -8.91
N SER A 28 -0.83 0.34 -9.45
CA SER A 28 -0.24 -0.91 -9.88
C SER A 28 0.36 -1.67 -8.70
N ARG A 29 0.53 -2.99 -8.87
CA ARG A 29 1.18 -3.82 -7.85
C ARG A 29 2.59 -3.31 -7.56
N GLN A 30 3.31 -2.88 -8.61
CA GLN A 30 4.65 -2.35 -8.44
C GLN A 30 4.66 -1.13 -7.53
N THR A 31 3.63 -0.29 -7.64
CA THR A 31 3.50 0.88 -6.77
C THR A 31 3.36 0.46 -5.31
N VAL A 32 2.53 -0.54 -5.03
CA VAL A 32 2.38 -1.04 -3.66
C VAL A 32 3.71 -1.62 -3.16
N SER A 33 4.40 -2.38 -4.00
CA SER A 33 5.70 -2.92 -3.64
C SER A 33 6.69 -1.81 -3.29
N ASN A 34 6.71 -0.73 -4.07
CA ASN A 34 7.58 0.41 -3.80
C ASN A 34 7.25 1.04 -2.45
N TRP A 35 5.96 1.18 -2.14
CA TRP A 35 5.54 1.73 -0.85
C TRP A 35 6.03 0.86 0.31
N GLU A 36 5.89 -0.46 0.18
CA GLU A 36 6.26 -1.39 1.25
C GLU A 36 7.78 -1.46 1.44
N ASN A 37 8.53 -1.09 0.42
CA ASN A 37 10.00 -1.06 0.49
C ASN A 37 10.55 0.35 0.70
N ASP A 38 9.70 1.30 1.01
CA ASP A 38 10.06 2.71 1.28
C ASP A 38 10.78 3.37 0.10
N LYS A 39 10.52 2.90 -1.11
CA LYS A 39 11.08 3.51 -2.32
C LYS A 39 10.24 4.68 -2.80
N SER A 40 8.97 4.68 -2.46
CA SER A 40 8.07 5.80 -2.73
C SER A 40 6.99 5.78 -1.66
N TYR A 41 6.15 6.83 -1.64
CA TYR A 41 5.12 6.96 -0.63
C TYR A 41 3.79 7.29 -1.30
N PRO A 42 2.67 6.82 -0.72
CA PRO A 42 1.36 7.13 -1.29
C PRO A 42 1.07 8.62 -1.22
N ASP A 43 0.39 9.13 -2.22
CA ASP A 43 -0.08 10.52 -2.20
C ASP A 43 -1.32 10.62 -1.29
N VAL A 44 -1.85 11.84 -1.16
CA VAL A 44 -2.99 12.09 -0.27
C VAL A 44 -4.19 11.24 -0.65
N LYS A 45 -4.46 11.12 -1.95
CA LYS A 45 -5.59 10.34 -2.43
C LYS A 45 -5.45 8.87 -2.03
N SER A 46 -4.27 8.30 -2.24
CA SER A 46 -4.02 6.91 -1.89
C SER A 46 -4.11 6.69 -0.38
N LEU A 47 -3.61 7.64 0.41
CA LEU A 47 -3.71 7.55 1.86
C LEU A 47 -5.17 7.54 2.32
N LEU A 48 -6.01 8.35 1.70
CA LEU A 48 -7.44 8.36 2.03
C LEU A 48 -8.11 7.05 1.70
N LEU A 49 -7.72 6.43 0.58
CA LEU A 49 -8.29 5.14 0.20
C LEU A 49 -7.82 4.02 1.11
N LEU A 50 -6.64 4.17 1.72
CA LEU A 50 -6.10 3.17 2.65
C LEU A 50 -6.73 3.27 4.03
N SER A 51 -7.27 4.43 4.39
CA SER A 51 -7.80 4.64 5.74
C SER A 51 -9.20 4.06 5.95
#